data_61e3b8b64d4e01162e91c553928e75d1
#
_entry.id   61e3b8b64d4e01162e91c553928e75d1
#
_cell.length_a   1.000
_cell.length_b   1.000
_cell.length_c   1.000
_cell.angle_alpha   90.00
_cell.angle_beta   90.00
_cell.angle_gamma   90.00
#
_symmetry.space_group_name_H-M   'P 1'
#
loop_
_entity.id
_entity.type
_entity.pdbx_description
1 polymer ?
#
loop_
_entity_poly.entity_id
_entity_poly.type
_entity_poly.pdbx_seq_one_letter_code
_entity_poly.pdbx_strand_id
1 'polypeptide(L)'
;MSAQNIAQIKLLDKDPNDEPLSSLPKLFDLPEGEFKKLLERRASNRLVFLSVVKAALTEGVDYCTLPARGRGAKPLPTLMKGGGEVVCQILGLTPRITIALSDDKSLTIRCELVDEAQQITSVGFGARAYAMDASNGNVNKSIKMAVKSAYLDAVIRAGALSSLFTMDLEDSAEAKAVELISPAQCKQLEQLIQNHHVNATRFLGWLSKFSQSKNHPAITQLNQLPLSLFNAVLEKIPSFANTAN
;
A
#
# COMPACT_ATOMS: atom_id res chain seq x y z
N MET A 1 20.66 -9.62 -31.93
CA MET A 1 19.27 -9.48 -32.41
C MET A 1 18.78 -8.11 -32.01
N SER A 2 18.27 -7.40 -32.96
CA SER A 2 18.15 -5.97 -33.18
C SER A 2 17.18 -5.28 -32.19
N ALA A 3 17.58 -4.09 -31.75
CA ALA A 3 16.82 -3.14 -30.92
C ALA A 3 15.71 -2.41 -31.72
N GLN A 4 14.79 -3.14 -32.32
CA GLN A 4 13.75 -2.59 -33.19
C GLN A 4 12.36 -3.12 -32.84
N ASN A 5 11.93 -2.96 -31.60
CA ASN A 5 10.51 -3.08 -31.24
C ASN A 5 10.14 -2.22 -30.02
N ILE A 6 10.56 -0.99 -30.00
CA ILE A 6 9.83 0.04 -29.25
C ILE A 6 8.70 0.45 -30.20
N ALA A 7 7.67 -0.41 -30.24
CA ALA A 7 6.50 -0.19 -31.04
C ALA A 7 5.78 1.05 -30.54
N GLN A 8 5.75 2.04 -31.42
CA GLN A 8 4.70 3.03 -31.65
C GLN A 8 3.61 3.04 -30.58
N ILE A 9 3.78 3.94 -29.61
CA ILE A 9 2.64 4.51 -28.92
C ILE A 9 1.88 5.23 -30.04
N LYS A 10 0.84 4.58 -30.58
CA LYS A 10 -0.16 5.27 -31.38
C LYS A 10 -0.75 6.35 -30.48
N LEU A 11 -0.34 7.57 -30.69
CA LEU A 11 -1.12 8.73 -30.24
C LEU A 11 -2.50 8.49 -30.86
N LEU A 12 -3.52 8.36 -30.02
CA LEU A 12 -4.91 8.29 -30.43
C LEU A 12 -5.12 9.45 -31.40
N ASP A 13 -5.45 9.10 -32.67
CA ASP A 13 -5.82 10.09 -33.67
C ASP A 13 -6.91 10.96 -33.06
N LYS A 14 -6.67 12.28 -33.03
CA LYS A 14 -7.70 13.25 -32.63
C LYS A 14 -8.89 13.03 -33.55
N ASP A 15 -10.06 12.80 -32.98
CA ASP A 15 -11.32 12.83 -33.70
C ASP A 15 -11.42 14.19 -34.42
N PRO A 16 -11.57 14.23 -35.74
CA PRO A 16 -11.69 15.50 -36.49
C PRO A 16 -12.92 16.34 -36.08
N ASN A 17 -13.83 15.79 -35.26
CA ASN A 17 -14.99 16.49 -34.70
C ASN A 17 -14.77 17.01 -33.28
N ASP A 18 -13.57 16.85 -32.69
CA ASP A 18 -13.22 17.54 -31.46
C ASP A 18 -13.18 19.06 -31.73
N GLU A 19 -14.33 19.71 -31.59
CA GLU A 19 -14.36 21.17 -31.49
C GLU A 19 -13.41 21.59 -30.35
N PRO A 20 -12.50 22.52 -30.60
CA PRO A 20 -11.58 22.93 -29.55
C PRO A 20 -12.42 23.52 -28.40
N LEU A 21 -12.19 23.04 -27.18
CA LEU A 21 -12.67 23.60 -25.90
C LEU A 21 -12.18 25.05 -25.68
N SER A 22 -12.11 25.84 -26.79
CA SER A 22 -11.50 27.16 -26.83
C SER A 22 -12.43 28.29 -26.37
N SER A 23 -13.67 27.97 -25.94
CA SER A 23 -14.65 29.00 -25.52
C SER A 23 -14.67 29.27 -24.01
N LEU A 24 -14.01 28.45 -23.18
CA LEU A 24 -13.91 28.75 -21.75
C LEU A 24 -12.67 29.63 -21.52
N PRO A 25 -12.82 30.79 -20.85
CA PRO A 25 -11.67 31.61 -20.50
C PRO A 25 -10.67 30.74 -19.72
N LYS A 26 -9.41 30.74 -20.16
CA LYS A 26 -8.35 30.06 -19.41
C LYS A 26 -8.34 30.65 -18.01
N LEU A 27 -8.06 29.80 -17.00
CA LEU A 27 -8.10 30.19 -15.58
C LEU A 27 -7.33 31.51 -15.32
N PHE A 28 -6.21 31.70 -16.01
CA PHE A 28 -5.34 32.89 -15.87
C PHE A 28 -5.81 34.10 -16.68
N ASP A 29 -6.85 33.96 -17.54
CA ASP A 29 -7.42 35.08 -18.31
C ASP A 29 -8.59 35.75 -17.55
N LEU A 30 -8.95 35.25 -16.36
CA LEU A 30 -9.97 35.82 -15.51
C LEU A 30 -9.50 37.15 -14.87
N PRO A 31 -10.41 38.14 -14.71
CA PRO A 31 -10.12 39.31 -13.89
C PRO A 31 -9.66 38.93 -12.47
N GLU A 32 -8.71 39.66 -11.91
CA GLU A 32 -8.07 39.33 -10.61
C GLU A 32 -9.08 39.01 -9.51
N GLY A 33 -10.15 39.80 -9.40
CA GLY A 33 -11.17 39.59 -8.37
C GLY A 33 -11.98 38.31 -8.55
N GLU A 34 -12.24 37.87 -9.78
CA GLU A 34 -12.91 36.61 -10.07
C GLU A 34 -11.99 35.44 -9.86
N PHE A 35 -10.75 35.55 -10.31
CA PHE A 35 -9.70 34.56 -10.10
C PHE A 35 -9.51 34.28 -8.60
N LYS A 36 -9.38 35.35 -7.78
CA LYS A 36 -9.24 35.20 -6.32
C LYS A 36 -10.44 34.49 -5.69
N LYS A 37 -11.67 34.90 -6.00
CA LYS A 37 -12.88 34.23 -5.51
C LYS A 37 -12.95 32.76 -5.90
N LEU A 38 -12.55 32.42 -7.13
CA LEU A 38 -12.52 31.04 -7.60
C LEU A 38 -11.51 30.19 -6.82
N LEU A 39 -10.31 30.72 -6.55
CA LEU A 39 -9.30 30.03 -5.75
C LEU A 39 -9.74 29.84 -4.30
N GLU A 40 -10.31 30.86 -3.67
CA GLU A 40 -10.87 30.78 -2.32
C GLU A 40 -11.97 29.72 -2.23
N ARG A 41 -12.89 29.69 -3.20
CA ARG A 41 -13.94 28.67 -3.27
C ARG A 41 -13.36 27.26 -3.44
N ARG A 42 -12.36 27.06 -4.30
CA ARG A 42 -11.70 25.76 -4.50
C ARG A 42 -10.98 25.32 -3.23
N ALA A 43 -10.28 26.22 -2.55
CA ALA A 43 -9.60 25.92 -1.29
C ALA A 43 -10.60 25.51 -0.20
N SER A 44 -11.71 26.26 -0.06
CA SER A 44 -12.78 25.93 0.88
C SER A 44 -13.42 24.56 0.58
N ASN A 45 -13.79 24.31 -0.69
CA ASN A 45 -14.37 23.03 -1.09
C ASN A 45 -13.43 21.86 -0.81
N ARG A 46 -12.12 22.04 -1.04
CA ARG A 46 -11.11 21.03 -0.70
C ARG A 46 -11.09 20.71 0.79
N LEU A 47 -11.13 21.72 1.66
CA LEU A 47 -11.14 21.50 3.11
C LEU A 47 -12.39 20.73 3.56
N VAL A 48 -13.56 21.08 3.02
CA VAL A 48 -14.81 20.36 3.27
C VAL A 48 -14.68 18.90 2.81
N PHE A 49 -14.21 18.67 1.59
CA PHE A 49 -13.99 17.33 1.05
C PHE A 49 -13.06 16.49 1.93
N LEU A 50 -11.90 17.04 2.31
CA LEU A 50 -10.94 16.33 3.18
C LEU A 50 -11.54 16.02 4.56
N SER A 51 -12.38 16.91 5.10
CA SER A 51 -13.12 16.68 6.35
C SER A 51 -14.09 15.50 6.21
N VAL A 52 -14.87 15.46 5.12
CA VAL A 52 -15.81 14.36 4.83
C VAL A 52 -15.08 13.04 4.68
N VAL A 53 -13.99 13.00 3.90
CA VAL A 53 -13.17 11.79 3.72
C VAL A 53 -12.64 11.30 5.06
N LYS A 54 -12.07 12.17 5.90
CA LYS A 54 -11.57 11.79 7.22
C LYS A 54 -12.66 11.24 8.15
N ALA A 55 -13.86 11.79 8.08
CA ALA A 55 -14.99 11.33 8.90
C ALA A 55 -15.57 9.99 8.41
N ALA A 56 -15.47 9.70 7.11
CA ALA A 56 -16.02 8.49 6.50
C ALA A 56 -15.09 7.27 6.61
N LEU A 57 -13.78 7.48 6.77
CA LEU A 57 -12.79 6.41 6.78
C LEU A 57 -12.46 5.95 8.20
N THR A 58 -12.39 4.63 8.39
CA THR A 58 -12.07 3.97 9.67
C THR A 58 -10.67 3.36 9.62
N GLU A 59 -9.84 3.68 10.63
CA GLU A 59 -8.51 3.07 10.78
C GLU A 59 -8.63 1.57 11.06
N GLY A 60 -7.73 0.80 10.44
CA GLY A 60 -7.73 -0.66 10.50
C GLY A 60 -8.68 -1.34 9.51
N VAL A 61 -9.60 -0.61 8.87
CA VAL A 61 -10.57 -1.11 7.88
C VAL A 61 -10.32 -0.47 6.51
N ASP A 62 -10.34 0.86 6.46
CA ASP A 62 -10.24 1.65 5.23
C ASP A 62 -8.84 2.17 4.96
N TYR A 63 -8.06 2.35 6.01
CA TYR A 63 -6.64 2.69 5.95
C TYR A 63 -5.90 2.09 7.14
N CYS A 64 -4.59 1.96 7.03
CA CYS A 64 -3.72 1.53 8.12
C CYS A 64 -2.50 2.44 8.22
N THR A 65 -2.08 2.72 9.46
CA THR A 65 -0.85 3.47 9.71
C THR A 65 0.28 2.48 9.95
N LEU A 66 1.23 2.42 9.01
CA LEU A 66 2.39 1.56 9.14
C LEU A 66 3.52 2.27 9.89
N PRO A 67 4.33 1.52 10.65
CA PRO A 67 5.49 2.10 11.35
C PRO A 67 6.42 2.77 10.34
N ALA A 68 6.85 3.99 10.67
CA ALA A 68 7.80 4.71 9.83
C ALA A 68 9.11 3.94 9.66
N ARG A 69 9.60 3.83 8.43
CA ARG A 69 10.90 3.25 8.12
C ARG A 69 11.93 4.38 8.04
N GLY A 70 12.87 4.38 8.98
CA GLY A 70 13.98 5.32 9.01
C GLY A 70 13.93 6.31 10.17
N ARG A 71 15.11 6.85 10.51
CA ARG A 71 15.30 7.80 11.63
C ARG A 71 14.57 9.12 11.32
N GLY A 72 13.54 9.45 12.07
CA GLY A 72 12.81 10.72 11.96
C GLY A 72 11.69 10.77 10.92
N ALA A 73 11.40 9.67 10.20
CA ALA A 73 10.27 9.61 9.31
C ALA A 73 8.96 9.58 10.10
N LYS A 74 7.96 10.38 9.70
CA LYS A 74 6.62 10.31 10.26
C LYS A 74 5.85 9.20 9.56
N PRO A 75 5.13 8.32 10.30
CA PRO A 75 4.27 7.34 9.69
C PRO A 75 3.13 8.07 8.95
N LEU A 76 2.94 7.75 7.68
CA LEU A 76 1.78 8.20 6.91
C LEU A 76 0.82 7.03 6.76
N PRO A 77 -0.49 7.25 6.92
CA PRO A 77 -1.47 6.19 6.71
C PRO A 77 -1.50 5.77 5.23
N THR A 78 -1.67 4.48 5.02
CA THR A 78 -1.80 3.85 3.69
C THR A 78 -3.28 3.56 3.44
N LEU A 79 -3.82 4.07 2.33
CA LEU A 79 -5.21 3.82 1.94
C LEU A 79 -5.37 2.35 1.52
N MET A 80 -6.36 1.68 2.07
CA MET A 80 -6.72 0.31 1.70
C MET A 80 -7.79 0.31 0.60
N LYS A 81 -8.03 -0.85 -0.03
CA LYS A 81 -9.02 -0.97 -1.12
C LYS A 81 -10.42 -0.51 -0.68
N GLY A 82 -10.85 -0.91 0.52
CA GLY A 82 -12.14 -0.48 1.09
C GLY A 82 -12.25 1.03 1.20
N GLY A 83 -11.21 1.69 1.73
CA GLY A 83 -11.17 3.15 1.81
C GLY A 83 -11.20 3.82 0.43
N GLY A 84 -10.54 3.21 -0.57
CA GLY A 84 -10.64 3.67 -1.96
C GLY A 84 -12.07 3.60 -2.49
N GLU A 85 -12.81 2.53 -2.18
CA GLU A 85 -14.22 2.38 -2.56
C GLU A 85 -15.11 3.44 -1.92
N VAL A 86 -14.89 3.76 -0.63
CA VAL A 86 -15.61 4.86 0.06
C VAL A 86 -15.32 6.20 -0.59
N VAL A 87 -14.05 6.50 -0.91
CA VAL A 87 -13.69 7.75 -1.60
C VAL A 87 -14.34 7.86 -2.98
N CYS A 88 -14.36 6.77 -3.77
CA CYS A 88 -15.04 6.74 -5.06
C CYS A 88 -16.54 7.02 -4.93
N GLN A 89 -17.21 6.44 -3.91
CA GLN A 89 -18.61 6.72 -3.64
C GLN A 89 -18.86 8.20 -3.28
N ILE A 90 -18.00 8.80 -2.46
CA ILE A 90 -18.10 10.23 -2.12
C ILE A 90 -17.94 11.12 -3.36
N LEU A 91 -17.07 10.74 -4.29
CA LEU A 91 -16.79 11.48 -5.50
C LEU A 91 -17.75 11.18 -6.66
N GLY A 92 -18.62 10.16 -6.53
CA GLY A 92 -19.48 9.70 -7.63
C GLY A 92 -18.71 9.09 -8.80
N LEU A 93 -17.58 8.41 -8.51
CA LEU A 93 -16.69 7.85 -9.52
C LEU A 93 -16.78 6.34 -9.62
N THR A 94 -16.67 5.81 -10.83
CA THR A 94 -16.65 4.37 -11.12
C THR A 94 -15.31 3.97 -11.75
N PRO A 95 -14.64 2.89 -11.26
CA PRO A 95 -13.39 2.43 -11.83
C PRO A 95 -13.61 1.63 -13.12
N ARG A 96 -12.83 1.93 -14.16
CA ARG A 96 -12.69 1.18 -15.39
C ARG A 96 -11.25 0.68 -15.50
N ILE A 97 -11.06 -0.65 -15.52
CA ILE A 97 -9.75 -1.29 -15.46
C ILE A 97 -9.43 -1.90 -16.82
N THR A 98 -8.24 -1.61 -17.33
CA THR A 98 -7.72 -2.16 -18.59
C THR A 98 -6.27 -2.63 -18.42
N ILE A 99 -5.87 -3.59 -19.24
CA ILE A 99 -4.47 -4.01 -19.33
C ILE A 99 -3.79 -3.02 -20.27
N ALA A 100 -2.80 -2.26 -19.74
CA ALA A 100 -2.03 -1.33 -20.53
C ALA A 100 -0.85 -2.00 -21.25
N LEU A 101 -0.20 -2.95 -20.57
CA LEU A 101 0.91 -3.75 -21.13
C LEU A 101 0.92 -5.12 -20.42
N SER A 102 1.19 -6.17 -21.20
CA SER A 102 1.41 -7.49 -20.63
C SER A 102 2.42 -8.25 -21.53
N ASP A 103 3.42 -8.83 -20.92
CA ASP A 103 4.38 -9.72 -21.54
C ASP A 103 4.58 -10.98 -20.67
N ASP A 104 5.59 -11.81 -20.97
CA ASP A 104 5.92 -13.03 -20.22
C ASP A 104 6.56 -12.75 -18.85
N LYS A 105 6.96 -11.52 -18.55
CA LYS A 105 7.70 -11.14 -17.34
C LYS A 105 6.90 -10.20 -16.43
N SER A 106 6.02 -9.38 -17.00
CA SER A 106 5.37 -8.29 -16.28
C SER A 106 3.97 -7.96 -16.81
N LEU A 107 3.22 -7.30 -15.96
CA LEU A 107 1.88 -6.78 -16.24
C LEU A 107 1.79 -5.34 -15.77
N THR A 108 1.23 -4.48 -16.61
CA THR A 108 0.83 -3.11 -16.25
C THR A 108 -0.66 -2.94 -16.44
N ILE A 109 -1.32 -2.52 -15.40
CA ILE A 109 -2.77 -2.20 -15.38
C ILE A 109 -2.93 -0.68 -15.40
N ARG A 110 -3.92 -0.23 -16.16
CA ARG A 110 -4.44 1.13 -16.15
C ARG A 110 -5.83 1.12 -15.52
N CYS A 111 -6.05 2.00 -14.56
CA CYS A 111 -7.35 2.26 -13.96
C CYS A 111 -7.78 3.70 -14.28
N GLU A 112 -8.92 3.84 -14.93
CA GLU A 112 -9.58 5.12 -15.17
C GLU A 112 -10.73 5.25 -14.17
N LEU A 113 -10.83 6.40 -13.50
CA LEU A 113 -12.02 6.76 -12.75
C LEU A 113 -12.89 7.65 -13.62
N VAL A 114 -14.10 7.21 -13.87
CA VAL A 114 -15.07 7.93 -14.70
C VAL A 114 -16.24 8.41 -13.87
N ASP A 115 -16.77 9.58 -14.22
CA ASP A 115 -17.98 10.14 -13.63
C ASP A 115 -19.27 9.57 -14.27
N GLU A 116 -20.43 10.06 -13.85
CA GLU A 116 -21.72 9.66 -14.38
C GLU A 116 -21.87 9.94 -15.89
N ALA A 117 -21.19 10.97 -16.40
CA ALA A 117 -21.17 11.32 -17.84
C ALA A 117 -20.11 10.49 -18.61
N GLN A 118 -19.50 9.49 -17.97
CA GLN A 118 -18.44 8.65 -18.54
C GLN A 118 -17.15 9.44 -18.90
N GLN A 119 -16.97 10.63 -18.36
CA GLN A 119 -15.76 11.41 -18.53
C GLN A 119 -14.66 10.88 -17.59
N ILE A 120 -13.46 10.76 -18.13
CA ILE A 120 -12.29 10.32 -17.33
C ILE A 120 -11.87 11.48 -16.41
N THR A 121 -12.02 11.28 -15.11
CA THR A 121 -11.64 12.25 -14.06
C THR A 121 -10.20 12.03 -13.58
N SER A 122 -9.76 10.78 -13.53
CA SER A 122 -8.41 10.42 -13.07
C SER A 122 -7.95 9.12 -13.69
N VAL A 123 -6.63 8.97 -13.81
CA VAL A 123 -5.98 7.75 -14.29
C VAL A 123 -4.89 7.34 -13.32
N GLY A 124 -4.85 6.06 -12.99
CA GLY A 124 -3.78 5.45 -12.19
C GLY A 124 -3.17 4.25 -12.88
N PHE A 125 -1.94 3.93 -12.51
CA PHE A 125 -1.20 2.79 -13.04
C PHE A 125 -0.68 1.89 -11.93
N GLY A 126 -0.65 0.59 -12.18
CA GLY A 126 -0.03 -0.40 -11.33
C GLY A 126 0.70 -1.45 -12.16
N ALA A 127 1.95 -1.70 -11.84
CA ALA A 127 2.77 -2.67 -12.55
C ALA A 127 3.30 -3.75 -11.60
N ARG A 128 3.42 -4.99 -12.10
CA ARG A 128 4.02 -6.11 -11.37
C ARG A 128 4.83 -7.00 -12.30
N ALA A 129 6.01 -7.40 -11.82
CA ALA A 129 6.81 -8.44 -12.46
C ALA A 129 6.44 -9.81 -11.85
N TYR A 130 6.16 -10.80 -12.69
CA TYR A 130 5.74 -12.14 -12.23
C TYR A 130 6.80 -12.86 -11.39
N ALA A 131 8.08 -12.66 -11.70
CA ALA A 131 9.20 -13.30 -11.00
C ALA A 131 9.53 -12.69 -9.63
N MET A 132 9.14 -11.43 -9.38
CA MET A 132 9.44 -10.72 -8.12
C MET A 132 8.39 -10.95 -7.04
N ASP A 133 7.31 -11.63 -7.37
CA ASP A 133 6.28 -11.91 -6.39
C ASP A 133 6.74 -13.04 -5.46
N ALA A 134 6.75 -12.77 -4.15
CA ALA A 134 7.05 -13.75 -3.08
C ALA A 134 6.13 -14.99 -3.09
N SER A 135 5.22 -15.07 -4.05
CA SER A 135 4.25 -16.13 -4.27
C SER A 135 4.67 -17.19 -5.31
N ASN A 136 5.97 -17.36 -5.57
CA ASN A 136 6.47 -18.38 -6.51
C ASN A 136 5.83 -18.33 -7.91
N GLY A 137 5.69 -17.15 -8.50
CA GLY A 137 5.16 -16.99 -9.86
C GLY A 137 3.63 -17.14 -9.94
N ASN A 138 2.90 -16.90 -8.88
CA ASN A 138 1.44 -16.91 -8.91
C ASN A 138 0.91 -15.68 -9.67
N VAL A 139 0.67 -15.86 -10.96
CA VAL A 139 0.17 -14.83 -11.89
C VAL A 139 -1.12 -14.18 -11.39
N ASN A 140 -2.03 -14.95 -10.78
CA ASN A 140 -3.29 -14.42 -10.24
C ASN A 140 -3.05 -13.38 -9.13
N LYS A 141 -2.05 -13.62 -8.26
CA LYS A 141 -1.68 -12.67 -7.22
C LYS A 141 -1.07 -11.40 -7.82
N SER A 142 -0.16 -11.53 -8.79
CA SER A 142 0.44 -10.38 -9.47
C SER A 142 -0.62 -9.51 -10.16
N ILE A 143 -1.61 -10.12 -10.82
CA ILE A 143 -2.74 -9.40 -11.43
C ILE A 143 -3.54 -8.64 -10.38
N LYS A 144 -3.95 -9.30 -9.29
CA LYS A 144 -4.74 -8.66 -8.23
C LYS A 144 -4.01 -7.48 -7.60
N MET A 145 -2.68 -7.62 -7.44
CA MET A 145 -1.84 -6.57 -6.89
C MET A 145 -1.69 -5.39 -7.83
N ALA A 146 -1.42 -5.64 -9.12
CA ALA A 146 -1.34 -4.58 -10.12
C ALA A 146 -2.67 -3.82 -10.24
N VAL A 147 -3.81 -4.53 -10.23
CA VAL A 147 -5.15 -3.92 -10.23
C VAL A 147 -5.37 -3.05 -9.00
N LYS A 148 -5.04 -3.56 -7.80
CA LYS A 148 -5.19 -2.80 -6.56
C LYS A 148 -4.35 -1.53 -6.58
N SER A 149 -3.08 -1.64 -7.00
CA SER A 149 -2.16 -0.51 -7.06
C SER A 149 -2.65 0.56 -8.07
N ALA A 150 -3.06 0.15 -9.28
CA ALA A 150 -3.62 1.05 -10.28
C ALA A 150 -4.88 1.79 -9.78
N TYR A 151 -5.77 1.05 -9.11
CA TYR A 151 -6.99 1.60 -8.56
C TYR A 151 -6.72 2.66 -7.48
N LEU A 152 -5.87 2.35 -6.50
CA LEU A 152 -5.55 3.27 -5.42
C LEU A 152 -4.76 4.49 -5.91
N ASP A 153 -3.87 4.34 -6.90
CA ASP A 153 -3.21 5.48 -7.56
C ASP A 153 -4.25 6.43 -8.18
N ALA A 154 -5.21 5.88 -8.93
CA ALA A 154 -6.28 6.68 -9.53
C ALA A 154 -7.12 7.42 -8.47
N VAL A 155 -7.49 6.75 -7.37
CA VAL A 155 -8.29 7.33 -6.28
C VAL A 155 -7.56 8.46 -5.56
N ILE A 156 -6.29 8.25 -5.19
CA ILE A 156 -5.48 9.26 -4.51
C ILE A 156 -5.31 10.50 -5.38
N ARG A 157 -5.12 10.32 -6.68
CA ARG A 157 -5.05 11.44 -7.65
C ARG A 157 -6.39 12.17 -7.78
N ALA A 158 -7.50 11.44 -7.95
CA ALA A 158 -8.83 12.03 -8.08
C ALA A 158 -9.20 12.92 -6.88
N GLY A 159 -8.93 12.45 -5.67
CA GLY A 159 -9.21 13.19 -4.44
C GLY A 159 -8.11 14.14 -3.99
N ALA A 160 -6.97 14.23 -4.74
CA ALA A 160 -5.77 14.93 -4.29
C ALA A 160 -5.36 14.57 -2.84
N LEU A 161 -5.42 13.26 -2.52
CA LEU A 161 -5.28 12.71 -1.16
C LEU A 161 -3.84 12.40 -0.76
N SER A 162 -2.85 12.69 -1.59
CA SER A 162 -1.42 12.42 -1.32
C SER A 162 -0.87 13.11 -0.06
N SER A 163 -1.57 14.13 0.46
CA SER A 163 -1.23 14.73 1.76
C SER A 163 -1.76 13.95 2.96
N LEU A 164 -2.71 13.04 2.76
CA LEU A 164 -3.33 12.21 3.81
C LEU A 164 -2.83 10.77 3.77
N PHE A 165 -2.58 10.23 2.58
CA PHE A 165 -2.25 8.84 2.38
C PHE A 165 -1.00 8.70 1.50
N THR A 166 -0.22 7.67 1.78
CA THR A 166 0.88 7.23 0.92
C THR A 166 0.48 5.98 0.14
N MET A 167 1.12 5.79 -1.02
CA MET A 167 1.01 4.57 -1.83
C MET A 167 2.24 3.66 -1.67
N ASP A 168 3.36 4.22 -1.22
CA ASP A 168 4.68 3.58 -1.26
C ASP A 168 4.82 2.37 -0.32
N LEU A 169 3.80 2.11 0.51
CA LEU A 169 3.85 1.07 1.54
C LEU A 169 3.13 -0.22 1.16
N GLU A 170 2.39 -0.26 0.05
CA GLU A 170 1.71 -1.49 -0.39
C GLU A 170 2.71 -2.59 -0.74
N ASP A 171 3.83 -2.24 -1.36
CA ASP A 171 4.91 -3.19 -1.65
C ASP A 171 5.60 -3.73 -0.39
N SER A 172 5.45 -3.03 0.72
CA SER A 172 6.07 -3.39 2.00
C SER A 172 5.09 -3.95 3.03
N ALA A 173 3.79 -3.64 2.95
CA ALA A 173 2.78 -4.13 3.89
C ALA A 173 2.29 -5.54 3.54
N GLU A 174 2.33 -5.90 2.27
CA GLU A 174 2.23 -7.30 1.83
C GLU A 174 3.55 -8.08 2.01
N ALA A 175 4.61 -7.40 2.48
CA ALA A 175 5.74 -8.09 3.07
C ALA A 175 5.22 -8.89 4.27
N LYS A 176 4.58 -10.04 3.93
CA LYS A 176 4.26 -11.14 4.81
C LYS A 176 3.45 -10.69 6.04
N ALA A 177 2.18 -11.01 6.07
CA ALA A 177 1.61 -11.47 7.34
C ALA A 177 2.69 -12.37 7.92
N VAL A 178 3.38 -11.91 8.98
CA VAL A 178 4.49 -12.65 9.57
C VAL A 178 3.84 -13.94 10.06
N GLU A 179 4.09 -15.04 9.35
CA GLU A 179 3.58 -16.33 9.75
C GLU A 179 4.13 -16.59 11.14
N LEU A 180 3.26 -16.64 12.12
CA LEU A 180 3.63 -16.87 13.51
C LEU A 180 3.74 -18.36 13.75
N ILE A 181 4.50 -18.74 14.77
CA ILE A 181 4.60 -20.13 15.18
C ILE A 181 3.24 -20.72 15.55
N SER A 182 3.05 -21.98 15.24
CA SER A 182 1.84 -22.72 15.61
C SER A 182 1.77 -22.95 17.14
N PRO A 183 0.58 -23.23 17.70
CA PRO A 183 0.44 -23.57 19.11
C PRO A 183 1.32 -24.77 19.55
N ALA A 184 1.55 -25.73 18.64
CA ALA A 184 2.43 -26.87 18.90
C ALA A 184 3.90 -26.44 19.03
N GLN A 185 4.36 -25.54 18.15
CA GLN A 185 5.70 -24.98 18.21
C GLN A 185 5.89 -24.07 19.44
N CYS A 186 4.86 -23.33 19.85
CA CYS A 186 4.89 -22.56 21.09
C CYS A 186 5.09 -23.45 22.30
N LYS A 187 4.33 -24.56 22.41
CA LYS A 187 4.51 -25.57 23.47
C LYS A 187 5.90 -26.19 23.46
N GLN A 188 6.46 -26.44 22.27
CA GLN A 188 7.83 -26.98 22.16
C GLN A 188 8.86 -25.99 22.75
N LEU A 189 8.73 -24.69 22.48
CA LEU A 189 9.61 -23.69 23.10
C LEU A 189 9.42 -23.60 24.60
N GLU A 190 8.18 -23.60 25.08
CA GLU A 190 7.89 -23.61 26.53
C GLU A 190 8.53 -24.81 27.26
N GLN A 191 8.42 -25.98 26.68
CA GLN A 191 9.03 -27.18 27.22
C GLN A 191 10.56 -27.10 27.27
N LEU A 192 11.19 -26.58 26.21
CA LEU A 192 12.65 -26.41 26.20
C LEU A 192 13.11 -25.34 27.19
N ILE A 193 12.38 -24.24 27.35
CA ILE A 193 12.64 -23.20 28.35
C ILE A 193 12.58 -23.81 29.77
N GLN A 194 11.60 -24.66 30.06
CA GLN A 194 11.45 -25.35 31.33
C GLN A 194 12.58 -26.38 31.56
N ASN A 195 12.84 -27.22 30.56
CA ASN A 195 13.86 -28.28 30.65
C ASN A 195 15.29 -27.75 30.88
N HIS A 196 15.59 -26.58 30.31
CA HIS A 196 16.88 -25.92 30.47
C HIS A 196 16.91 -24.92 31.63
N HIS A 197 15.86 -24.83 32.44
CA HIS A 197 15.73 -23.88 33.55
C HIS A 197 16.03 -22.42 33.17
N VAL A 198 15.59 -22.00 31.99
CA VAL A 198 15.85 -20.66 31.45
C VAL A 198 14.96 -19.62 32.14
N ASN A 199 15.56 -18.50 32.54
CA ASN A 199 14.80 -17.38 33.07
C ASN A 199 13.93 -16.75 31.95
N ALA A 200 12.61 -16.94 32.03
CA ALA A 200 11.65 -16.54 31.01
C ALA A 200 11.69 -15.03 30.74
N THR A 201 11.82 -14.20 31.77
CA THR A 201 11.87 -12.73 31.61
C THR A 201 13.11 -12.27 30.85
N ARG A 202 14.28 -12.83 31.20
CA ARG A 202 15.55 -12.56 30.53
C ARG A 202 15.51 -13.04 29.07
N PHE A 203 14.93 -14.20 28.83
CA PHE A 203 14.78 -14.78 27.50
C PHE A 203 13.84 -13.96 26.61
N LEU A 204 12.67 -13.57 27.11
CA LEU A 204 11.73 -12.70 26.37
C LEU A 204 12.35 -11.33 26.05
N GLY A 205 13.11 -10.76 26.97
CA GLY A 205 13.84 -9.51 26.72
C GLY A 205 14.87 -9.63 25.60
N TRP A 206 15.59 -10.75 25.54
CA TRP A 206 16.51 -11.04 24.44
C TRP A 206 15.75 -11.31 23.14
N LEU A 207 14.68 -12.11 23.17
CA LEU A 207 13.87 -12.48 22.04
C LEU A 207 13.26 -11.24 21.34
N SER A 208 12.81 -10.29 22.14
CA SER A 208 12.29 -9.00 21.64
C SER A 208 13.36 -8.21 20.89
N LYS A 209 14.58 -8.09 21.44
CA LYS A 209 15.71 -7.43 20.78
C LYS A 209 16.16 -8.18 19.53
N PHE A 210 16.19 -9.52 19.60
CA PHE A 210 16.56 -10.37 18.47
C PHE A 210 15.57 -10.23 17.31
N SER A 211 14.26 -10.25 17.59
CA SER A 211 13.20 -10.01 16.61
C SER A 211 13.37 -8.64 15.93
N GLN A 212 13.57 -7.57 16.70
CA GLN A 212 13.81 -6.24 16.18
C GLN A 212 15.08 -6.15 15.32
N SER A 213 16.16 -6.86 15.68
CA SER A 213 17.38 -6.91 14.87
C SER A 213 17.19 -7.59 13.51
N LYS A 214 16.12 -8.38 13.36
CA LYS A 214 15.70 -9.06 12.12
C LYS A 214 14.55 -8.35 11.41
N ASN A 215 14.30 -7.09 11.74
CA ASN A 215 13.22 -6.26 11.18
C ASN A 215 11.80 -6.77 11.45
N HIS A 216 11.60 -7.50 12.55
CA HIS A 216 10.28 -7.89 13.04
C HIS A 216 9.86 -7.03 14.24
N PRO A 217 8.57 -6.98 14.60
CA PRO A 217 8.08 -6.29 15.79
C PRO A 217 8.70 -6.80 17.08
N ALA A 218 8.65 -5.98 18.13
CA ALA A 218 9.00 -6.42 19.48
C ALA A 218 8.07 -7.56 19.93
N ILE A 219 8.64 -8.60 20.55
CA ILE A 219 7.92 -9.77 21.03
C ILE A 219 7.74 -9.64 22.54
N THR A 220 6.51 -9.75 23.01
CA THR A 220 6.14 -9.75 24.44
C THR A 220 5.66 -11.12 24.90
N GLN A 221 5.27 -12.01 23.97
CA GLN A 221 4.80 -13.37 24.23
C GLN A 221 5.35 -14.33 23.18
N LEU A 222 5.60 -15.58 23.53
CA LEU A 222 6.17 -16.59 22.64
C LEU A 222 5.33 -16.84 21.37
N ASN A 223 4.01 -16.80 21.49
CA ASN A 223 3.08 -16.97 20.36
C ASN A 223 3.17 -15.86 19.30
N GLN A 224 3.87 -14.75 19.59
CA GLN A 224 4.15 -13.69 18.64
C GLN A 224 5.44 -13.92 17.83
N LEU A 225 6.14 -15.04 18.06
CA LEU A 225 7.38 -15.35 17.36
C LEU A 225 7.12 -15.63 15.88
N PRO A 226 7.81 -14.93 14.96
CA PRO A 226 7.79 -15.25 13.54
C PRO A 226 8.29 -16.66 13.26
N LEU A 227 7.58 -17.42 12.43
CA LEU A 227 7.95 -18.77 12.04
C LEU A 227 9.37 -18.82 11.44
N SER A 228 9.74 -17.78 10.69
CA SER A 228 11.08 -17.64 10.10
C SER A 228 12.23 -17.60 11.13
N LEU A 229 11.95 -17.22 12.38
CA LEU A 229 12.92 -17.14 13.46
C LEU A 229 12.92 -18.39 14.38
N PHE A 230 11.95 -19.29 14.21
CA PHE A 230 11.72 -20.41 15.10
C PHE A 230 12.96 -21.30 15.31
N ASN A 231 13.60 -21.75 14.24
CA ASN A 231 14.78 -22.63 14.32
C ASN A 231 15.98 -21.93 14.98
N ALA A 232 16.21 -20.65 14.62
CA ALA A 232 17.31 -19.89 15.23
C ALA A 232 17.10 -19.64 16.73
N VAL A 233 15.83 -19.53 17.16
CA VAL A 233 15.47 -19.40 18.58
C VAL A 233 15.62 -20.71 19.31
N LEU A 234 15.20 -21.84 18.71
CA LEU A 234 15.39 -23.19 19.25
C LEU A 234 16.86 -23.47 19.57
N GLU A 235 17.75 -23.19 18.63
CA GLU A 235 19.19 -23.39 18.80
C GLU A 235 19.81 -22.55 19.93
N LYS A 236 19.19 -21.40 20.22
CA LYS A 236 19.69 -20.47 21.23
C LYS A 236 19.26 -20.76 22.67
N ILE A 237 18.14 -21.47 22.91
CA ILE A 237 17.60 -21.74 24.25
C ILE A 237 18.64 -22.35 25.19
N PRO A 238 19.43 -23.39 24.79
CA PRO A 238 20.41 -23.98 25.68
C PRO A 238 21.48 -23.00 26.20
N SER A 239 21.79 -21.95 25.42
CA SER A 239 22.77 -20.92 25.83
C SER A 239 22.26 -19.98 26.93
N PHE A 240 20.97 -20.04 27.25
CA PHE A 240 20.32 -19.29 28.35
C PHE A 240 20.12 -20.18 29.60
N ALA A 241 20.50 -21.46 29.54
CA ALA A 241 20.44 -22.32 30.71
C ALA A 241 21.18 -21.65 31.87
N ASN A 242 20.55 -21.58 33.01
CA ASN A 242 21.23 -21.14 34.23
C ASN A 242 22.29 -22.23 34.55
N THR A 243 23.55 -21.93 34.23
CA THR A 243 24.66 -22.61 34.94
C THR A 243 24.55 -22.19 36.40
N ALA A 244 23.93 -23.06 37.20
CA ALA A 244 23.99 -22.90 38.65
C ALA A 244 25.48 -23.01 39.04
N ASN A 245 26.06 -21.91 39.44
CA ASN A 245 27.19 -21.80 40.33
C ASN A 245 26.70 -21.18 41.62
#